data_81445ef93ccc92c5dfb2f90a6cb1a2ed
#
_entry.id   81445ef93ccc92c5dfb2f90a6cb1a2ed
#
_cell.length_a   1.000
_cell.length_b   1.000
_cell.length_c   1.000
_cell.angle_alpha   90.00
_cell.angle_beta   90.00
_cell.angle_gamma   90.00
#
_symmetry.space_group_name_H-M   'P 1'
#
loop_
_entity.id
_entity.type
_entity.pdbx_description
1 polymer ?
#
loop_
_entity_poly.entity_id
_entity_poly.type
_entity_poly.pdbx_seq_one_letter_code
_entity_poly.pdbx_strand_id
1 'polypeptide(L)'
;AAKKAQEKKEKEQRGEEVRAAHKEKLESMTEEERAKYEEEKMAVRARRKKEAEEAKAKKQAALTAPNGVVLDLEFGHLMQDKEMRSMAKQLTFCYSANTKAQVPVRLYLTGLGGRMGEITRQACSGFNNWAVICSEESYLEKLADRKKNIVYLTADSEHELEDFKEEDIYVIGGIVDRNRYKNLTLDKANEQGIRHARLPIQNHLKMTGTHVRVPPTLLHHQRT
;
A
#
# COMPACT_ATOMS: atom_id res chain seq x y z
N ALA A 1 18.40 -25.62 -12.00
CA ALA A 1 19.74 -25.06 -11.84
C ALA A 1 20.30 -24.53 -13.19
N ALA A 2 20.27 -25.32 -14.29
CA ALA A 2 20.80 -24.95 -15.60
C ALA A 2 20.19 -23.67 -16.18
N LYS A 3 18.86 -23.52 -16.17
CA LYS A 3 18.15 -22.32 -16.68
C LYS A 3 18.58 -21.02 -15.99
N LYS A 4 18.72 -21.04 -14.66
CA LYS A 4 19.21 -19.87 -13.90
C LYS A 4 20.67 -19.50 -14.22
N ALA A 5 21.50 -20.51 -14.49
CA ALA A 5 22.90 -20.30 -14.87
C ALA A 5 23.00 -19.66 -16.25
N GLN A 6 22.13 -20.11 -17.18
CA GLN A 6 22.06 -19.55 -18.53
C GLN A 6 21.55 -18.10 -18.52
N GLU A 7 20.45 -17.81 -17.81
CA GLU A 7 19.92 -16.45 -17.62
C GLU A 7 20.97 -15.50 -16.99
N LYS A 8 21.83 -16.02 -16.07
CA LYS A 8 22.90 -15.25 -15.49
C LYS A 8 23.98 -14.91 -16.52
N LYS A 9 24.41 -15.88 -17.33
CA LYS A 9 25.40 -15.67 -18.40
C LYS A 9 24.91 -14.68 -19.45
N GLU A 10 23.66 -14.82 -19.91
CA GLU A 10 23.05 -13.89 -20.87
C GLU A 10 22.97 -12.45 -20.31
N LYS A 11 22.67 -12.30 -19.01
CA LYS A 11 22.68 -11.00 -18.33
C LYS A 11 24.07 -10.41 -18.21
N GLU A 12 25.08 -11.23 -17.94
CA GLU A 12 26.50 -10.80 -17.90
C GLU A 12 26.98 -10.36 -19.28
N GLN A 13 26.73 -11.13 -20.34
CA GLN A 13 27.10 -10.79 -21.72
C GLN A 13 26.43 -9.50 -22.17
N ARG A 14 25.12 -9.36 -21.97
CA ARG A 14 24.40 -8.12 -22.26
C ARG A 14 24.95 -6.92 -21.49
N GLY A 15 25.39 -7.14 -20.24
CA GLY A 15 26.04 -6.10 -19.40
C GLY A 15 27.40 -5.68 -19.96
N GLU A 16 28.16 -6.60 -20.56
CA GLU A 16 29.44 -6.33 -21.21
C GLU A 16 29.25 -5.57 -22.51
N GLU A 17 28.30 -5.99 -23.37
CA GLU A 17 27.94 -5.31 -24.59
C GLU A 17 27.52 -3.85 -24.35
N VAL A 18 26.68 -3.61 -23.33
CA VAL A 18 26.25 -2.25 -22.95
C VAL A 18 27.44 -1.41 -22.47
N ARG A 19 28.38 -2.00 -21.73
CA ARG A 19 29.60 -1.28 -21.27
C ARG A 19 30.52 -0.96 -22.42
N ALA A 20 30.71 -1.90 -23.37
CA ALA A 20 31.52 -1.70 -24.55
C ALA A 20 30.95 -0.58 -25.45
N ALA A 21 29.66 -0.65 -25.75
CA ALA A 21 28.97 0.38 -26.53
C ALA A 21 29.01 1.77 -25.86
N HIS A 22 28.89 1.80 -24.52
CA HIS A 22 29.00 3.06 -23.78
C HIS A 22 30.44 3.64 -23.85
N LYS A 23 31.46 2.78 -23.79
CA LYS A 23 32.86 3.18 -23.90
C LYS A 23 33.16 3.75 -25.30
N GLU A 24 32.76 3.04 -26.33
CA GLU A 24 32.86 3.47 -27.74
C GLU A 24 32.20 4.81 -27.97
N LYS A 25 30.96 4.98 -27.43
CA LYS A 25 30.24 6.27 -27.48
C LYS A 25 31.02 7.41 -26.83
N LEU A 26 31.64 7.17 -25.67
CA LEU A 26 32.45 8.20 -24.98
C LEU A 26 33.75 8.53 -25.76
N GLU A 27 34.35 7.54 -26.41
CA GLU A 27 35.57 7.71 -27.21
C GLU A 27 35.29 8.48 -28.51
N SER A 28 34.10 8.35 -29.08
CA SER A 28 33.66 9.06 -30.29
C SER A 28 33.21 10.51 -30.07
N MET A 29 33.02 10.92 -28.81
CA MET A 29 32.57 12.29 -28.45
C MET A 29 33.71 13.28 -28.48
N THR A 30 33.46 14.50 -28.96
CA THR A 30 34.34 15.65 -28.76
C THR A 30 34.44 16.02 -27.28
N GLU A 31 35.44 16.83 -26.94
CA GLU A 31 35.65 17.26 -25.53
C GLU A 31 34.43 18.07 -25.00
N GLU A 32 33.84 18.91 -25.85
CA GLU A 32 32.64 19.68 -25.51
C GLU A 32 31.42 18.78 -25.30
N GLU A 33 31.21 17.81 -26.19
CA GLU A 33 30.11 16.85 -26.07
C GLU A 33 30.26 15.96 -24.83
N ARG A 34 31.47 15.59 -24.49
CA ARG A 34 31.76 14.79 -23.29
C ARG A 34 31.50 15.60 -22.02
N ALA A 35 31.90 16.87 -21.98
CA ALA A 35 31.62 17.75 -20.85
C ALA A 35 30.11 17.92 -20.62
N LYS A 36 29.36 18.17 -21.69
CA LYS A 36 27.90 18.27 -21.65
C LYS A 36 27.22 16.98 -21.19
N TYR A 37 27.70 15.83 -21.70
CA TYR A 37 27.20 14.51 -21.30
C TYR A 37 27.43 14.23 -19.79
N GLU A 38 28.59 14.56 -19.26
CA GLU A 38 28.88 14.38 -17.83
C GLU A 38 28.05 15.36 -16.97
N GLU A 39 27.83 16.60 -17.42
CA GLU A 39 26.94 17.54 -16.74
C GLU A 39 25.51 17.01 -16.67
N GLU A 40 24.94 16.55 -17.80
CA GLU A 40 23.61 15.93 -17.85
C GLU A 40 23.51 14.71 -16.93
N LYS A 41 24.51 13.86 -16.94
CA LYS A 41 24.60 12.67 -16.10
C LYS A 41 24.67 13.02 -14.60
N MET A 42 25.43 14.06 -14.25
CA MET A 42 25.47 14.58 -12.88
C MET A 42 24.12 15.17 -12.46
N ALA A 43 23.45 15.93 -13.33
CA ALA A 43 22.11 16.46 -13.09
C ALA A 43 21.08 15.33 -12.88
N VAL A 44 21.11 14.29 -13.71
CA VAL A 44 20.24 13.11 -13.55
C VAL A 44 20.51 12.38 -12.24
N ARG A 45 21.79 12.22 -11.85
CA ARG A 45 22.16 11.61 -10.56
C ARG A 45 21.68 12.43 -9.38
N ALA A 46 21.88 13.75 -9.42
CA ALA A 46 21.42 14.66 -8.37
C ALA A 46 19.91 14.62 -8.21
N ARG A 47 19.16 14.64 -9.33
CA ARG A 47 17.70 14.50 -9.32
C ARG A 47 17.24 13.18 -8.70
N ARG A 48 17.84 12.05 -9.14
CA ARG A 48 17.50 10.71 -8.59
C ARG A 48 17.81 10.62 -7.09
N LYS A 49 18.91 11.22 -6.64
CA LYS A 49 19.27 11.26 -5.22
C LYS A 49 18.22 12.02 -4.43
N LYS A 50 17.81 13.21 -4.89
CA LYS A 50 16.76 14.02 -4.27
C LYS A 50 15.43 13.27 -4.22
N GLU A 51 15.00 12.66 -5.33
CA GLU A 51 13.77 11.86 -5.41
C GLU A 51 13.81 10.66 -4.42
N ALA A 52 14.97 10.01 -4.27
CA ALA A 52 15.15 8.91 -3.32
C ALA A 52 15.09 9.38 -1.86
N GLU A 53 15.68 10.53 -1.54
CA GLU A 53 15.61 11.15 -0.21
C GLU A 53 14.18 11.57 0.14
N GLU A 54 13.47 12.20 -0.79
CA GLU A 54 12.06 12.55 -0.62
C GLU A 54 11.16 11.32 -0.42
N ALA A 55 11.39 10.27 -1.22
CA ALA A 55 10.68 9.00 -1.07
C ALA A 55 10.95 8.34 0.29
N LYS A 56 12.20 8.40 0.77
CA LYS A 56 12.57 7.90 2.11
C LYS A 56 11.90 8.71 3.21
N ALA A 57 11.89 10.03 3.10
CA ALA A 57 11.22 10.92 4.06
C ALA A 57 9.72 10.65 4.13
N LYS A 58 9.05 10.49 2.97
CA LYS A 58 7.64 10.13 2.90
C LYS A 58 7.33 8.77 3.54
N LYS A 59 8.17 7.77 3.32
CA LYS A 59 8.05 6.46 3.98
C LYS A 59 8.15 6.58 5.50
N GLN A 60 9.10 7.36 5.98
CA GLN A 60 9.26 7.59 7.42
C GLN A 60 8.05 8.33 8.00
N ALA A 61 7.57 9.37 7.32
CA ALA A 61 6.37 10.11 7.72
C ALA A 61 5.14 9.18 7.81
N ALA A 62 4.96 8.28 6.84
CA ALA A 62 3.88 7.29 6.87
C ALA A 62 3.97 6.36 8.09
N LEU A 63 5.17 5.90 8.47
CA LEU A 63 5.36 5.00 9.61
C LEU A 63 5.15 5.69 10.96
N THR A 64 5.33 7.00 11.04
CA THR A 64 5.22 7.81 12.27
C THR A 64 3.96 8.66 12.34
N ALA A 65 3.09 8.62 11.32
CA ALA A 65 1.86 9.38 11.29
C ALA A 65 0.97 9.09 12.54
N PRO A 66 0.32 10.11 13.12
CA PRO A 66 -0.51 9.93 14.31
C PRO A 66 -1.76 9.09 14.01
N ASN A 67 -2.39 9.34 12.87
CA ASN A 67 -3.56 8.64 12.38
C ASN A 67 -3.18 7.30 11.75
N GLY A 68 -3.96 6.27 12.07
CA GLY A 68 -3.74 4.90 11.61
C GLY A 68 -4.92 4.34 10.82
N VAL A 69 -4.61 3.57 9.79
CA VAL A 69 -5.58 2.72 9.07
C VAL A 69 -5.11 1.28 9.15
N VAL A 70 -5.98 0.42 9.61
CA VAL A 70 -5.74 -1.03 9.71
C VAL A 70 -6.52 -1.73 8.61
N LEU A 71 -5.85 -2.60 7.87
CA LEU A 71 -6.48 -3.61 7.02
C LEU A 71 -6.45 -4.93 7.79
N ASP A 72 -7.61 -5.34 8.27
CA ASP A 72 -7.81 -6.57 9.04
C ASP A 72 -7.93 -7.76 8.09
N LEU A 73 -6.89 -8.59 8.02
CA LEU A 73 -6.76 -9.71 7.08
C LEU A 73 -7.06 -11.08 7.73
N GLU A 74 -7.65 -11.09 8.92
CA GLU A 74 -8.00 -12.35 9.62
C GLU A 74 -9.06 -13.19 8.89
N PHE A 75 -9.70 -12.65 7.87
CA PHE A 75 -10.74 -13.33 7.09
C PHE A 75 -10.21 -14.30 6.02
N GLY A 76 -8.91 -14.62 6.03
CA GLY A 76 -8.32 -15.54 5.06
C GLY A 76 -9.01 -16.91 4.98
N HIS A 77 -9.49 -17.43 6.12
CA HIS A 77 -10.22 -18.70 6.21
C HIS A 77 -11.59 -18.68 5.52
N LEU A 78 -12.16 -17.51 5.25
CA LEU A 78 -13.43 -17.33 4.53
C LEU A 78 -13.26 -17.09 3.03
N MET A 79 -12.01 -16.98 2.56
CA MET A 79 -11.68 -16.65 1.18
C MET A 79 -10.99 -17.81 0.47
N GLN A 80 -11.31 -17.96 -0.82
CA GLN A 80 -10.56 -18.84 -1.71
C GLN A 80 -9.28 -18.14 -2.18
N ASP A 81 -8.28 -18.92 -2.66
CA ASP A 81 -7.00 -18.38 -3.19
C ASP A 81 -7.19 -17.27 -4.22
N LYS A 82 -8.22 -17.36 -5.07
CA LYS A 82 -8.55 -16.34 -6.07
C LYS A 82 -9.01 -15.03 -5.42
N GLU A 83 -9.79 -15.12 -4.36
CA GLU A 83 -10.29 -13.98 -3.58
C GLU A 83 -9.15 -13.34 -2.79
N MET A 84 -8.29 -14.15 -2.16
CA MET A 84 -7.09 -13.66 -1.48
C MET A 84 -6.12 -12.95 -2.45
N ARG A 85 -5.94 -13.46 -3.69
CA ARG A 85 -5.15 -12.75 -4.72
C ARG A 85 -5.79 -11.42 -5.13
N SER A 86 -7.12 -11.37 -5.19
CA SER A 86 -7.85 -10.12 -5.43
C SER A 86 -7.64 -9.13 -4.28
N MET A 87 -7.69 -9.62 -3.03
CA MET A 87 -7.38 -8.81 -1.85
C MET A 87 -5.94 -8.27 -1.90
N ALA A 88 -4.96 -9.11 -2.22
CA ALA A 88 -3.56 -8.69 -2.37
C ALA A 88 -3.39 -7.55 -3.39
N LYS A 89 -4.14 -7.58 -4.50
CA LYS A 89 -4.16 -6.47 -5.47
C LYS A 89 -4.74 -5.20 -4.86
N GLN A 90 -5.81 -5.30 -4.05
CA GLN A 90 -6.38 -4.14 -3.37
C GLN A 90 -5.39 -3.57 -2.35
N LEU A 91 -4.65 -4.41 -1.61
CA LEU A 91 -3.57 -3.95 -0.73
C LEU A 91 -2.53 -3.13 -1.50
N THR A 92 -2.15 -3.58 -2.70
CA THR A 92 -1.22 -2.84 -3.56
C THR A 92 -1.76 -1.46 -3.95
N PHE A 93 -3.06 -1.35 -4.27
CA PHE A 93 -3.69 -0.07 -4.56
C PHE A 93 -3.75 0.83 -3.32
N CYS A 94 -4.13 0.31 -2.16
CA CYS A 94 -4.14 1.06 -0.90
C CYS A 94 -2.75 1.59 -0.56
N TYR A 95 -1.73 0.75 -0.64
CA TYR A 95 -0.34 1.17 -0.42
C TYR A 95 0.11 2.24 -1.41
N SER A 96 -0.16 2.05 -2.70
CA SER A 96 0.18 3.02 -3.73
C SER A 96 -0.53 4.37 -3.54
N ALA A 97 -1.80 4.35 -3.13
CA ALA A 97 -2.55 5.57 -2.83
C ALA A 97 -1.95 6.30 -1.62
N ASN A 98 -1.64 5.57 -0.55
CA ASN A 98 -1.03 6.13 0.65
C ASN A 98 0.36 6.76 0.37
N THR A 99 1.20 6.10 -0.43
CA THR A 99 2.54 6.64 -0.77
C THR A 99 2.48 7.90 -1.65
N LYS A 100 1.39 8.09 -2.41
CA LYS A 100 1.16 9.27 -3.25
C LYS A 100 0.44 10.40 -2.52
N ALA A 101 -0.15 10.11 -1.37
CA ALA A 101 -0.84 11.10 -0.57
C ALA A 101 0.10 12.25 -0.14
N GLN A 102 -0.44 13.46 -0.03
CA GLN A 102 0.30 14.61 0.54
C GLN A 102 0.58 14.37 2.02
N VAL A 103 -0.42 13.85 2.75
CA VAL A 103 -0.33 13.46 4.15
C VAL A 103 -0.62 11.95 4.21
N PRO A 104 0.43 11.11 4.26
CA PRO A 104 0.22 9.66 4.37
C PRO A 104 -0.25 9.27 5.77
N VAL A 105 -1.06 8.21 5.86
CA VAL A 105 -1.47 7.61 7.13
C VAL A 105 -0.56 6.45 7.50
N ARG A 106 -0.51 6.11 8.79
CA ARG A 106 0.16 4.90 9.27
C ARG A 106 -0.70 3.68 8.90
N LEU A 107 -0.19 2.86 7.99
CA LEU A 107 -0.90 1.70 7.49
C LEU A 107 -0.46 0.43 8.22
N TYR A 108 -1.43 -0.29 8.77
CA TYR A 108 -1.25 -1.58 9.43
C TYR A 108 -1.89 -2.69 8.58
N LEU A 109 -1.22 -3.82 8.47
CA LEU A 109 -1.74 -5.05 7.90
C LEU A 109 -1.70 -6.10 9.01
N THR A 110 -2.83 -6.41 9.61
CA THR A 110 -2.95 -7.33 10.75
C THR A 110 -3.64 -8.63 10.32
N GLY A 111 -3.44 -9.71 11.09
CA GLY A 111 -3.94 -11.02 10.70
C GLY A 111 -3.29 -11.55 9.41
N LEU A 112 -2.06 -11.11 9.12
CA LEU A 112 -1.32 -11.44 7.88
C LEU A 112 -0.59 -12.79 8.03
N GLY A 113 -1.24 -13.77 8.65
CA GLY A 113 -0.73 -15.12 8.85
C GLY A 113 -1.19 -16.11 7.77
N GLY A 114 -0.67 -17.34 7.88
CA GLY A 114 -1.10 -18.48 7.07
C GLY A 114 -1.15 -18.22 5.57
N ARG A 115 -2.18 -18.78 4.92
CA ARG A 115 -2.35 -18.70 3.46
C ARG A 115 -2.50 -17.28 2.93
N MET A 116 -3.18 -16.39 3.65
CA MET A 116 -3.33 -15.00 3.25
C MET A 116 -1.97 -14.28 3.19
N GLY A 117 -1.12 -14.50 4.19
CA GLY A 117 0.23 -13.94 4.22
C GLY A 117 1.12 -14.46 3.10
N GLU A 118 1.08 -15.76 2.81
CA GLU A 118 1.83 -16.36 1.69
C GLU A 118 1.43 -15.73 0.35
N ILE A 119 0.12 -15.68 0.06
CA ILE A 119 -0.39 -15.12 -1.18
C ILE A 119 -0.06 -13.64 -1.31
N THR A 120 -0.16 -12.87 -0.22
CA THR A 120 0.19 -11.45 -0.22
C THR A 120 1.66 -11.23 -0.57
N ARG A 121 2.58 -11.97 0.09
CA ARG A 121 4.03 -11.85 -0.20
C ARG A 121 4.39 -12.27 -1.63
N GLN A 122 3.65 -13.21 -2.21
CA GLN A 122 3.85 -13.65 -3.60
C GLN A 122 3.27 -12.68 -4.63
N ALA A 123 2.10 -12.12 -4.36
CA ALA A 123 1.34 -11.31 -5.32
C ALA A 123 1.73 -9.84 -5.31
N CYS A 124 2.19 -9.31 -4.18
CA CYS A 124 2.56 -7.90 -4.04
C CYS A 124 4.05 -7.71 -4.32
N SER A 125 4.38 -7.15 -5.48
CA SER A 125 5.78 -6.87 -5.85
C SER A 125 6.42 -5.89 -4.85
N GLY A 126 7.62 -6.23 -4.38
CA GLY A 126 8.37 -5.40 -3.44
C GLY A 126 7.74 -5.25 -2.05
N PHE A 127 6.84 -6.14 -1.65
CA PHE A 127 6.12 -6.10 -0.38
C PHE A 127 7.04 -5.88 0.83
N ASN A 128 8.20 -6.53 0.87
CA ASN A 128 9.17 -6.40 1.96
C ASN A 128 9.76 -4.98 2.11
N ASN A 129 9.59 -4.12 1.09
CA ASN A 129 10.06 -2.73 1.11
C ASN A 129 8.93 -1.72 1.36
N TRP A 130 7.72 -2.20 1.63
CA TRP A 130 6.59 -1.33 1.91
C TRP A 130 6.76 -0.66 3.27
N ALA A 131 6.39 0.62 3.34
CA ALA A 131 6.33 1.37 4.59
C ALA A 131 4.98 1.10 5.29
N VAL A 132 4.81 -0.13 5.78
CA VAL A 132 3.61 -0.60 6.48
C VAL A 132 4.02 -1.40 7.71
N ILE A 133 3.16 -1.45 8.70
CA ILE A 133 3.35 -2.27 9.90
C ILE A 133 2.59 -3.57 9.70
N CYS A 134 3.32 -4.68 9.51
CA CYS A 134 2.74 -6.00 9.35
C CYS A 134 2.72 -6.76 10.67
N SER A 135 1.63 -7.50 10.94
CA SER A 135 1.52 -8.42 12.06
C SER A 135 0.71 -9.66 11.65
N GLU A 136 1.10 -10.81 12.17
CA GLU A 136 0.28 -12.03 12.10
C GLU A 136 -0.80 -12.03 13.20
N GLU A 137 -0.57 -11.27 14.27
CA GLU A 137 -1.52 -11.04 15.35
C GLU A 137 -2.73 -10.23 14.85
N SER A 138 -3.83 -10.30 15.62
CA SER A 138 -4.99 -9.46 15.40
C SER A 138 -4.68 -7.97 15.63
N TYR A 139 -5.50 -7.10 15.08
CA TYR A 139 -5.37 -5.66 15.35
C TYR A 139 -5.62 -5.31 16.83
N LEU A 140 -6.44 -6.10 17.53
CA LEU A 140 -6.68 -5.90 18.97
C LEU A 140 -5.45 -6.18 19.81
N GLU A 141 -4.72 -7.26 19.50
CA GLU A 141 -3.46 -7.58 20.18
C GLU A 141 -2.39 -6.54 19.84
N LYS A 142 -2.28 -6.20 18.54
CA LYS A 142 -1.29 -5.24 18.07
C LYS A 142 -1.47 -3.82 18.60
N LEU A 143 -2.70 -3.43 18.89
CA LEU A 143 -3.11 -2.08 19.32
C LEU A 143 -3.83 -2.10 20.66
N ALA A 144 -3.49 -3.04 21.54
CA ALA A 144 -4.18 -3.25 22.81
C ALA A 144 -4.22 -2.00 23.70
N ASP A 145 -3.14 -1.22 23.70
CA ASP A 145 -3.00 0.05 24.42
C ASP A 145 -3.90 1.17 23.83
N ARG A 146 -4.35 1.02 22.58
CA ARG A 146 -5.16 2.00 21.86
C ARG A 146 -6.57 1.51 21.55
N LYS A 147 -7.06 0.46 22.19
CA LYS A 147 -8.39 -0.13 21.94
C LYS A 147 -9.51 0.92 21.92
N LYS A 148 -9.48 1.91 22.80
CA LYS A 148 -10.50 2.97 22.91
C LYS A 148 -10.58 3.88 21.69
N ASN A 149 -9.48 3.97 20.93
CA ASN A 149 -9.37 4.80 19.73
C ASN A 149 -9.71 4.03 18.45
N ILE A 150 -10.03 2.73 18.52
CA ILE A 150 -10.34 1.94 17.36
C ILE A 150 -11.78 2.17 16.92
N VAL A 151 -11.97 2.38 15.61
CA VAL A 151 -13.26 2.47 14.93
C VAL A 151 -13.28 1.48 13.78
N TYR A 152 -14.13 0.47 13.83
CA TYR A 152 -14.30 -0.48 12.73
C TYR A 152 -15.25 0.10 11.67
N LEU A 153 -14.75 0.29 10.45
CA LEU A 153 -15.54 0.79 9.33
C LEU A 153 -16.26 -0.37 8.66
N THR A 154 -17.59 -0.36 8.73
CA THR A 154 -18.45 -1.36 8.12
C THR A 154 -19.69 -0.71 7.50
N ALA A 155 -20.07 -1.16 6.30
CA ALA A 155 -21.27 -0.65 5.62
C ALA A 155 -22.58 -1.01 6.36
N ASP A 156 -22.54 -2.04 7.21
CA ASP A 156 -23.68 -2.54 7.95
C ASP A 156 -23.96 -1.76 9.25
N SER A 157 -23.09 -0.79 9.62
CA SER A 157 -23.29 0.07 10.79
C SER A 157 -24.45 1.01 10.62
N GLU A 158 -25.27 1.20 11.66
CA GLU A 158 -26.29 2.24 11.74
C GLU A 158 -25.70 3.63 11.99
N HIS A 159 -24.49 3.70 12.57
CA HIS A 159 -23.78 4.94 12.86
C HIS A 159 -22.99 5.40 11.63
N GLU A 160 -23.22 6.65 11.22
CA GLU A 160 -22.45 7.27 10.15
C GLU A 160 -21.21 7.97 10.70
N LEU A 161 -20.08 7.85 10.02
CA LEU A 161 -18.86 8.55 10.38
C LEU A 161 -19.00 10.02 9.96
N GLU A 162 -19.08 10.91 10.95
CA GLU A 162 -19.21 12.36 10.70
C GLU A 162 -17.87 12.96 10.27
N ASP A 163 -16.80 12.63 11.00
CA ASP A 163 -15.47 13.17 10.77
C ASP A 163 -14.35 12.17 11.12
N PHE A 164 -13.19 12.33 10.47
CA PHE A 164 -11.98 11.60 10.82
C PHE A 164 -11.21 12.32 11.92
N LYS A 165 -10.97 11.62 13.04
CA LYS A 165 -10.19 12.15 14.17
C LYS A 165 -8.76 11.64 14.10
N GLU A 166 -7.79 12.49 14.41
CA GLU A 166 -6.37 12.13 14.38
C GLU A 166 -6.00 11.06 15.41
N GLU A 167 -6.67 11.07 16.56
CA GLU A 167 -6.45 10.08 17.61
C GLU A 167 -7.03 8.71 17.29
N ASP A 168 -8.00 8.62 16.37
CA ASP A 168 -8.68 7.38 16.03
C ASP A 168 -7.87 6.52 15.04
N ILE A 169 -8.03 5.21 15.16
CA ILE A 169 -7.48 4.20 14.27
C ILE A 169 -8.66 3.52 13.57
N TYR A 170 -8.70 3.64 12.26
CA TYR A 170 -9.80 3.12 11.46
C TYR A 170 -9.46 1.73 10.93
N VAL A 171 -10.31 0.74 11.24
CA VAL A 171 -10.15 -0.64 10.80
C VAL A 171 -11.07 -0.92 9.63
N ILE A 172 -10.55 -1.52 8.58
CA ILE A 172 -11.29 -1.94 7.39
C ILE A 172 -11.12 -3.46 7.25
N GLY A 173 -12.22 -4.18 7.12
CA GLY A 173 -12.21 -5.62 6.89
C GLY A 173 -11.59 -5.96 5.53
N GLY A 174 -10.51 -6.71 5.55
CA GLY A 174 -9.80 -7.17 4.37
C GLY A 174 -10.38 -8.46 3.81
N ILE A 175 -11.60 -8.41 3.31
CA ILE A 175 -12.31 -9.54 2.74
C ILE A 175 -12.83 -9.24 1.33
N VAL A 176 -12.72 -10.23 0.45
CA VAL A 176 -13.32 -10.23 -0.90
C VAL A 176 -14.30 -11.38 -0.99
N ASP A 177 -15.55 -11.12 -0.64
CA ASP A 177 -16.59 -12.15 -0.49
C ASP A 177 -17.80 -11.97 -1.42
N ARG A 178 -17.84 -10.90 -2.21
CA ARG A 178 -19.01 -10.50 -3.02
C ARG A 178 -20.30 -10.41 -2.19
N ASN A 179 -20.15 -9.93 -0.96
CA ASN A 179 -21.28 -9.72 -0.03
C ASN A 179 -21.98 -11.03 0.40
N ARG A 180 -21.24 -12.16 0.46
CA ARG A 180 -21.74 -13.47 0.96
C ARG A 180 -21.99 -13.44 2.46
N TYR A 181 -21.16 -12.74 3.20
CA TYR A 181 -21.20 -12.70 4.66
C TYR A 181 -21.77 -11.36 5.11
N LYS A 182 -23.09 -11.36 5.40
CA LYS A 182 -23.76 -10.18 5.93
C LYS A 182 -23.34 -9.94 7.37
N ASN A 183 -23.24 -8.68 7.75
CA ASN A 183 -22.89 -8.21 9.09
C ASN A 183 -21.53 -8.72 9.63
N LEU A 184 -20.74 -9.46 8.87
CA LEU A 184 -19.52 -10.11 9.36
C LEU A 184 -18.60 -9.15 10.14
N THR A 185 -18.35 -7.98 9.60
CA THR A 185 -17.49 -6.96 10.20
C THR A 185 -18.16 -6.19 11.32
N LEU A 186 -19.47 -6.03 11.25
CA LEU A 186 -20.30 -5.43 12.32
C LEU A 186 -20.34 -6.36 13.54
N ASP A 187 -20.65 -7.64 13.32
CA ASP A 187 -20.71 -8.64 14.38
C ASP A 187 -19.35 -8.75 15.07
N LYS A 188 -18.25 -8.82 14.31
CA LYS A 188 -16.89 -8.81 14.85
C LYS A 188 -16.62 -7.56 15.72
N ALA A 189 -17.03 -6.38 15.28
CA ALA A 189 -16.84 -5.16 16.06
C ALA A 189 -17.62 -5.18 17.37
N ASN A 190 -18.87 -5.65 17.32
CA ASN A 190 -19.75 -5.78 18.49
C ASN A 190 -19.21 -6.80 19.49
N GLU A 191 -18.84 -8.00 19.06
CA GLU A 191 -18.26 -9.05 19.90
C GLU A 191 -16.98 -8.59 20.60
N GLN A 192 -16.19 -7.76 19.93
CA GLN A 192 -14.94 -7.22 20.47
C GLN A 192 -15.11 -5.94 21.29
N GLY A 193 -16.32 -5.38 21.36
CA GLY A 193 -16.62 -4.12 22.03
C GLY A 193 -15.85 -2.94 21.44
N ILE A 194 -15.80 -2.86 20.10
CA ILE A 194 -15.14 -1.81 19.33
C ILE A 194 -16.20 -0.87 18.75
N ARG A 195 -15.93 0.43 18.75
CA ARG A 195 -16.78 1.41 18.06
C ARG A 195 -16.83 1.06 16.58
N HIS A 196 -17.96 1.24 15.94
CA HIS A 196 -18.13 1.01 14.51
C HIS A 196 -18.89 2.15 13.85
N ALA A 197 -18.61 2.39 12.57
CA ALA A 197 -19.30 3.38 11.77
C ALA A 197 -19.30 2.98 10.28
N ARG A 198 -20.26 3.51 9.51
CA ARG A 198 -20.23 3.46 8.05
C ARG A 198 -19.69 4.76 7.47
N LEU A 199 -19.00 4.67 6.35
CA LEU A 199 -18.60 5.86 5.60
C LEU A 199 -19.83 6.50 4.91
N PRO A 200 -19.95 7.85 4.89
CA PRO A 200 -21.06 8.57 4.26
C PRO A 200 -20.95 8.58 2.72
N ILE A 201 -20.76 7.40 2.10
CA ILE A 201 -20.48 7.27 0.66
C ILE A 201 -21.64 7.79 -0.18
N GLN A 202 -22.86 7.52 0.26
CA GLN A 202 -24.07 7.90 -0.47
C GLN A 202 -24.27 9.41 -0.53
N ASN A 203 -23.78 10.15 0.46
CA ASN A 203 -23.89 11.61 0.54
C ASN A 203 -22.88 12.31 -0.41
N HIS A 204 -21.79 11.62 -0.76
CA HIS A 204 -20.68 12.20 -1.52
C HIS A 204 -20.50 11.60 -2.92
N LEU A 205 -21.11 10.47 -3.23
CA LEU A 205 -20.96 9.77 -4.51
C LEU A 205 -22.34 9.45 -5.12
N LYS A 206 -22.60 9.98 -6.32
CA LYS A 206 -23.73 9.49 -7.15
C LYS A 206 -23.37 8.12 -7.70
N MET A 207 -23.99 7.08 -7.14
CA MET A 207 -23.79 5.70 -7.58
C MET A 207 -24.54 5.45 -8.90
N THR A 208 -23.82 5.24 -9.98
CA THR A 208 -24.38 4.78 -11.26
C THR A 208 -23.99 3.32 -11.49
N GLY A 209 -24.61 2.41 -10.72
CA GLY A 209 -24.36 0.96 -10.84
C GLY A 209 -23.69 0.32 -9.63
N THR A 210 -23.62 -1.01 -9.65
CA THR A 210 -23.13 -1.88 -8.54
C THR A 210 -21.61 -1.84 -8.28
N HIS A 211 -20.85 -1.04 -8.99
CA HIS A 211 -19.39 -0.95 -8.83
C HIS A 211 -18.97 0.45 -8.35
N VAL A 212 -18.54 0.52 -7.10
CA VAL A 212 -17.91 1.72 -6.55
C VAL A 212 -16.50 1.86 -7.16
N ARG A 213 -16.35 2.81 -8.06
CA ARG A 213 -15.02 3.37 -8.38
C ARG A 213 -14.82 4.54 -7.43
N VAL A 214 -13.98 4.37 -6.43
CA VAL A 214 -13.56 5.49 -5.57
C VAL A 214 -12.66 6.40 -6.41
N PRO A 215 -13.09 7.63 -6.75
CA PRO A 215 -12.20 8.58 -7.40
C PRO A 215 -11.13 9.03 -6.39
N PRO A 216 -9.89 9.33 -6.84
CA PRO A 216 -8.80 9.75 -5.98
C PRO A 216 -9.01 11.11 -5.28
N THR A 217 -10.11 11.77 -5.52
CA THR A 217 -10.44 13.13 -5.02
C THR A 217 -10.95 13.20 -3.59
N LEU A 218 -11.27 12.08 -2.93
CA LEU A 218 -11.72 12.10 -1.52
C LEU A 218 -10.59 12.37 -0.50
N LEU A 219 -9.34 12.50 -0.96
CA LEU A 219 -8.19 12.88 -0.13
C LEU A 219 -7.91 14.40 -0.14
N HIS A 220 -8.79 15.22 -0.74
CA HIS A 220 -8.51 16.66 -0.96
C HIS A 220 -9.33 17.64 -0.12
N HIS A 221 -10.15 17.18 0.85
CA HIS A 221 -10.89 18.10 1.70
C HIS A 221 -10.27 18.21 3.09
N GLN A 222 -9.12 18.89 3.17
CA GLN A 222 -8.71 19.66 4.34
C GLN A 222 -7.95 20.89 3.87
N ARG A 223 -8.68 21.95 3.50
CA ARG A 223 -8.23 23.33 3.55
C ARG A 223 -9.45 24.21 3.86
N THR A 224 -9.59 24.55 5.08
CA THR A 224 -9.82 25.93 5.60
C THR A 224 -9.38 25.91 7.04
#